data_f23322a9ead210a75effc6420fbdceaa
#
_entry.id   f23322a9ead210a75effc6420fbdceaa
#
_cell.length_a   1.000
_cell.length_b   1.000
_cell.length_c   1.000
_cell.angle_alpha   90.00
_cell.angle_beta   90.00
_cell.angle_gamma   90.00
#
_symmetry.space_group_name_H-M   'P 1'
#
loop_
_entity.id
_entity.type
_entity.pdbx_description
1 polymer ?
#
loop_
_entity_poly.entity_id
_entity_poly.type
_entity_poly.pdbx_seq_one_letter_code
_entity_poly.pdbx_strand_id
1 'polypeptide(L)'
;MSKKRTSYTSAFKTKLVLELLQNESTLAEIASKHNILPQNLVNWKKTFLANAEIAMEPSKAVKEYKEELIKSQEQNERLTALVGKVTVEKEWLAKKLVSLGSSKIKQLVELKPSKTSIPFLSVNHQCQLLGINRSGLYYKPRVNHAKQIIKNKITKVFEQIPIYGEKKVHKQLLEDGVKVSLNTVARYRQELGLKAVLAVKQVNTTMPIKEHKKYSYKLRGLNISHANHVWSTDITYIKIAGGMVYMAAIIDWHSKAVLSHRISNTMDTQLVISVLNDALAKYPHPEIFNTDQGSQYTSEVHTQRLKNLGITISMDGKGRATDNICIERFWRSAKVERIYLNEYQTINDITTDVDDYIEFYNHRRFHQTLDYKKPMDVYQESIKLNQNKKKAS
;
A
#
# COMPACT_ATOMS: atom_id res chain seq x y z
N MET A 1 58.72 2.92 35.80
CA MET A 1 58.49 3.72 37.05
C MET A 1 58.37 5.20 36.69
N SER A 2 57.21 5.81 36.88
CA SER A 2 56.95 7.22 36.58
C SER A 2 57.69 8.07 37.64
N LYS A 3 58.60 8.97 37.20
CA LYS A 3 59.30 9.88 38.08
C LYS A 3 58.32 10.79 38.80
N LYS A 4 58.27 10.76 40.15
CA LYS A 4 57.47 11.64 41.01
C LYS A 4 57.79 13.10 40.62
N ARG A 5 56.75 13.85 40.26
CA ARG A 5 56.82 15.28 39.94
C ARG A 5 57.23 16.02 41.22
N THR A 6 58.42 16.60 41.26
CA THR A 6 58.89 17.44 42.38
C THR A 6 58.09 18.72 42.39
N SER A 7 57.41 19.02 43.51
CA SER A 7 56.67 20.27 43.73
C SER A 7 57.55 21.21 44.52
N TYR A 8 57.70 22.43 44.05
CA TYR A 8 58.48 23.50 44.71
C TYR A 8 57.52 24.53 45.32
N THR A 9 57.83 25.00 46.53
CA THR A 9 57.02 26.01 47.20
C THR A 9 57.12 27.36 46.50
N SER A 10 56.08 28.20 46.61
CA SER A 10 56.08 29.56 46.04
C SER A 10 57.21 30.39 46.53
N ALA A 11 57.51 30.36 47.86
CA ALA A 11 58.64 31.05 48.43
C ALA A 11 59.99 30.65 47.86
N PHE A 12 60.22 29.35 47.65
CA PHE A 12 61.43 28.83 47.02
C PHE A 12 61.59 29.31 45.57
N LYS A 13 60.53 29.26 44.77
CA LYS A 13 60.50 29.74 43.38
C LYS A 13 60.82 31.22 43.30
N THR A 14 60.22 32.03 44.17
CA THR A 14 60.41 33.50 44.28
C THR A 14 61.86 33.80 44.59
N LYS A 15 62.43 33.11 45.58
CA LYS A 15 63.84 33.34 46.02
C LYS A 15 64.80 33.10 44.82
N LEU A 16 64.64 32.02 44.09
CA LEU A 16 65.52 31.70 42.96
C LEU A 16 65.31 32.64 41.76
N VAL A 17 64.10 33.10 41.53
CA VAL A 17 63.83 34.10 40.49
C VAL A 17 64.43 35.45 40.86
N LEU A 18 64.38 35.84 42.11
CA LEU A 18 65.04 37.08 42.57
C LEU A 18 66.59 37.01 42.50
N GLU A 19 67.18 35.86 42.88
CA GLU A 19 68.63 35.60 42.72
C GLU A 19 69.03 35.70 41.22
N LEU A 20 68.17 35.18 40.32
CA LEU A 20 68.38 35.28 38.85
C LEU A 20 68.22 36.71 38.30
N LEU A 21 67.33 37.53 38.91
CA LEU A 21 67.08 38.91 38.49
C LEU A 21 68.15 39.88 39.01
N GLN A 22 68.74 39.57 40.14
CA GLN A 22 69.84 40.37 40.72
C GLN A 22 71.18 40.20 40.01
N ASN A 23 71.22 39.26 39.01
CA ASN A 23 72.41 38.94 38.20
C ASN A 23 73.63 38.48 39.02
N GLU A 24 73.45 37.99 40.23
CA GLU A 24 74.49 37.49 41.10
C GLU A 24 75.05 36.12 40.66
N SER A 25 74.19 35.36 39.97
CA SER A 25 74.54 34.02 39.43
C SER A 25 73.83 33.80 38.11
N THR A 26 74.47 33.04 37.24
CA THR A 26 73.90 32.68 35.92
C THR A 26 72.84 31.65 36.07
N LEU A 27 71.95 31.59 35.11
CA LEU A 27 70.78 30.62 35.08
C LEU A 27 71.27 29.16 35.19
N ALA A 28 72.44 28.86 34.58
CA ALA A 28 73.04 27.51 34.63
C ALA A 28 73.60 27.19 36.03
N GLU A 29 74.19 28.13 36.69
CA GLU A 29 74.73 27.98 38.06
C GLU A 29 73.62 27.77 39.11
N ILE A 30 72.54 28.58 39.05
CA ILE A 30 71.40 28.40 39.91
C ILE A 30 70.71 27.06 39.70
N ALA A 31 70.54 26.64 38.43
CA ALA A 31 69.97 25.37 38.08
C ALA A 31 70.78 24.20 38.62
N SER A 32 72.08 24.24 38.48
CA SER A 32 73.01 23.23 38.98
C SER A 32 73.07 23.19 40.52
N LYS A 33 73.20 24.34 41.16
CA LYS A 33 73.23 24.47 42.62
C LYS A 33 72.00 23.90 43.33
N HIS A 34 70.85 24.06 42.73
CA HIS A 34 69.60 23.61 43.32
C HIS A 34 68.98 22.36 42.67
N ASN A 35 69.73 21.72 41.75
CA ASN A 35 69.33 20.53 41.00
C ASN A 35 67.94 20.69 40.35
N ILE A 36 67.73 21.78 39.61
CA ILE A 36 66.48 22.16 38.96
C ILE A 36 66.76 22.25 37.46
N LEU A 37 65.75 21.81 36.63
CA LEU A 37 65.84 22.00 35.21
C LEU A 37 65.90 23.50 34.84
N PRO A 38 66.85 23.97 34.03
CA PRO A 38 66.95 25.38 33.63
C PRO A 38 65.66 25.94 33.06
N GLN A 39 64.88 25.13 32.35
CA GLN A 39 63.60 25.51 31.78
C GLN A 39 62.55 25.88 32.84
N ASN A 40 62.60 25.28 34.02
CA ASN A 40 61.72 25.64 35.13
C ASN A 40 61.96 27.03 35.65
N LEU A 41 63.28 27.43 35.78
CA LEU A 41 63.64 28.77 36.19
C LEU A 41 63.21 29.83 35.18
N VAL A 42 63.38 29.54 33.88
CA VAL A 42 62.89 30.41 32.79
C VAL A 42 61.36 30.61 32.90
N ASN A 43 60.64 29.53 33.09
CA ASN A 43 59.18 29.57 33.20
C ASN A 43 58.77 30.33 34.47
N TRP A 44 59.42 30.10 35.61
CA TRP A 44 59.15 30.84 36.87
C TRP A 44 59.46 32.31 36.73
N LYS A 45 60.59 32.70 36.12
CA LYS A 45 60.93 34.08 35.81
C LYS A 45 59.86 34.77 34.98
N LYS A 46 59.43 34.09 33.88
CA LYS A 46 58.35 34.59 33.01
C LYS A 46 57.05 34.81 33.77
N THR A 47 56.64 33.82 34.59
CA THR A 47 55.43 33.90 35.40
C THR A 47 55.55 35.02 36.48
N PHE A 48 56.69 35.16 37.12
CA PHE A 48 56.94 36.20 38.12
C PHE A 48 56.83 37.59 37.51
N LEU A 49 57.48 37.86 36.39
CA LEU A 49 57.42 39.11 35.67
C LEU A 49 56.02 39.46 35.17
N ALA A 50 55.31 38.47 34.64
CA ALA A 50 53.92 38.66 34.17
C ALA A 50 52.94 39.04 35.28
N ASN A 51 53.22 38.65 36.55
CA ASN A 51 52.38 38.95 37.69
C ASN A 51 52.96 40.05 38.62
N ALA A 52 54.10 40.66 38.28
CA ALA A 52 54.73 41.66 39.11
C ALA A 52 53.89 42.94 39.29
N GLU A 53 53.20 43.34 38.20
CA GLU A 53 52.30 44.51 38.24
C GLU A 53 51.11 44.28 39.20
N ILE A 54 50.53 43.07 39.19
CA ILE A 54 49.42 42.68 40.06
C ILE A 54 49.88 42.64 41.52
N ALA A 55 51.12 42.26 41.84
CA ALA A 55 51.68 42.24 43.16
C ALA A 55 51.90 43.65 43.73
N MET A 56 52.15 44.64 42.88
CA MET A 56 52.34 46.03 43.25
C MET A 56 51.03 46.80 43.45
N GLU A 57 49.93 46.31 42.89
CA GLU A 57 48.59 46.87 43.08
C GLU A 57 47.62 45.82 43.66
N PRO A 58 47.70 45.44 44.91
CA PRO A 58 46.86 44.40 45.53
C PRO A 58 45.37 44.70 45.46
N SER A 59 44.97 45.96 45.49
CA SER A 59 43.59 46.42 45.38
C SER A 59 42.97 46.08 43.98
N LYS A 60 43.78 46.16 42.91
CA LYS A 60 43.36 45.83 41.56
C LYS A 60 43.15 44.33 41.40
N ALA A 61 44.07 43.51 41.90
CA ALA A 61 43.99 42.06 41.90
C ALA A 61 42.73 41.55 42.64
N VAL A 62 42.43 42.13 43.82
CA VAL A 62 41.24 41.79 44.60
C VAL A 62 39.95 42.21 43.89
N LYS A 63 39.96 43.31 43.15
CA LYS A 63 38.84 43.74 42.33
C LYS A 63 38.56 42.82 41.16
N GLU A 64 39.62 42.45 40.44
CA GLU A 64 39.51 41.50 39.33
C GLU A 64 38.98 40.14 39.81
N TYR A 65 39.49 39.60 40.91
CA TYR A 65 39.00 38.35 41.49
C TYR A 65 37.52 38.42 41.91
N LYS A 66 37.09 39.56 42.48
CA LYS A 66 35.69 39.76 42.85
C LYS A 66 34.79 39.80 41.62
N GLU A 67 35.20 40.47 40.55
CA GLU A 67 34.43 40.52 39.31
C GLU A 67 34.34 39.15 38.64
N GLU A 68 35.43 38.36 38.61
CA GLU A 68 35.40 36.97 38.13
C GLU A 68 34.50 36.07 38.98
N LEU A 69 34.55 36.23 40.32
CA LEU A 69 33.71 35.45 41.23
C LEU A 69 32.23 35.74 41.00
N ILE A 70 31.85 37.01 40.85
CA ILE A 70 30.47 37.41 40.55
C ILE A 70 30.03 36.83 39.23
N LYS A 71 30.82 36.97 38.16
CA LYS A 71 30.51 36.37 36.84
C LYS A 71 30.34 34.85 36.91
N SER A 72 31.21 34.18 37.66
CA SER A 72 31.11 32.72 37.85
C SER A 72 29.87 32.30 38.61
N GLN A 73 29.48 33.09 39.64
CA GLN A 73 28.26 32.87 40.40
C GLN A 73 27.00 33.05 39.53
N GLU A 74 26.93 34.16 38.79
CA GLU A 74 25.82 34.40 37.84
C GLU A 74 25.72 33.28 36.80
N GLN A 75 26.86 32.82 36.26
CA GLN A 75 26.89 31.72 35.33
C GLN A 75 26.40 30.40 35.95
N ASN A 76 26.80 30.10 37.18
CA ASN A 76 26.33 28.92 37.91
C ASN A 76 24.82 28.97 38.20
N GLU A 77 24.29 30.12 38.63
CA GLU A 77 22.86 30.29 38.81
C GLU A 77 22.08 30.08 37.51
N ARG A 78 22.57 30.66 36.41
CA ARG A 78 21.98 30.46 35.08
C ARG A 78 22.00 28.99 34.63
N LEU A 79 23.12 28.30 34.83
CA LEU A 79 23.24 26.86 34.50
C LEU A 79 22.34 26.01 35.40
N THR A 80 22.26 26.30 36.68
CA THR A 80 21.38 25.59 37.62
C THR A 80 19.90 25.73 37.23
N ALA A 81 19.49 26.94 36.86
CA ALA A 81 18.14 27.19 36.38
C ALA A 81 17.85 26.45 35.07
N LEU A 82 18.82 26.41 34.13
CA LEU A 82 18.71 25.70 32.88
C LEU A 82 18.62 24.19 33.11
N VAL A 83 19.48 23.61 33.95
CA VAL A 83 19.46 22.19 34.30
C VAL A 83 18.12 21.81 34.93
N GLY A 84 17.62 22.62 35.86
CA GLY A 84 16.31 22.41 36.46
C GLY A 84 15.21 22.37 35.42
N LYS A 85 15.18 23.31 34.47
CA LYS A 85 14.19 23.35 33.40
C LYS A 85 14.28 22.10 32.49
N VAL A 86 15.49 21.76 32.04
CA VAL A 86 15.71 20.60 31.13
C VAL A 86 15.35 19.29 31.83
N THR A 87 15.65 19.15 33.13
CA THR A 87 15.29 17.94 33.88
C THR A 87 13.78 17.73 33.93
N VAL A 88 13.05 18.81 34.21
CA VAL A 88 11.59 18.82 34.23
C VAL A 88 11.00 18.40 32.85
N GLU A 89 11.49 19.02 31.80
CA GLU A 89 11.05 18.72 30.43
C GLU A 89 11.34 17.27 30.08
N LYS A 90 12.53 16.76 30.42
CA LYS A 90 12.95 15.37 30.22
C LYS A 90 12.05 14.39 30.97
N GLU A 91 11.78 14.62 32.25
CA GLU A 91 10.91 13.75 33.03
C GLU A 91 9.47 13.72 32.52
N TRP A 92 8.95 14.88 32.13
CA TRP A 92 7.61 14.95 31.53
C TRP A 92 7.54 14.17 30.21
N LEU A 93 8.51 14.37 29.30
CA LEU A 93 8.61 13.61 28.04
C LEU A 93 8.77 12.11 28.27
N ALA A 94 9.59 11.69 29.23
CA ALA A 94 9.79 10.29 29.57
C ALA A 94 8.48 9.62 30.04
N LYS A 95 7.72 10.27 30.92
CA LYS A 95 6.39 9.79 31.37
C LYS A 95 5.41 9.66 30.17
N LYS A 96 5.44 10.62 29.22
CA LYS A 96 4.57 10.59 28.04
C LYS A 96 5.00 9.51 27.04
N LEU A 97 6.30 9.27 26.88
CA LEU A 97 6.82 8.21 25.99
C LEU A 97 6.43 6.81 26.47
N VAL A 98 6.43 6.56 27.77
CA VAL A 98 5.95 5.26 28.32
C VAL A 98 4.46 5.03 28.03
N SER A 99 3.66 6.10 27.93
CA SER A 99 2.24 6.01 27.54
C SER A 99 1.97 5.92 26.03
N LEU A 100 2.99 5.99 25.19
CA LEU A 100 2.91 5.85 23.74
C LEU A 100 2.74 4.40 23.27
N GLY A 101 1.66 3.75 23.68
CA GLY A 101 1.04 2.70 22.89
C GLY A 101 0.24 3.36 21.77
N SER A 102 0.91 3.65 20.65
CA SER A 102 0.40 4.13 19.34
C SER A 102 -0.86 5.03 19.29
N SER A 103 -0.69 6.16 18.71
CA SER A 103 -1.55 6.89 17.76
C SER A 103 -2.12 8.25 18.10
N LYS A 104 -2.01 8.86 19.28
CA LYS A 104 -2.63 10.20 19.42
C LYS A 104 -1.80 11.19 20.26
N ILE A 105 -0.71 11.70 19.66
CA ILE A 105 0.15 12.74 20.29
C ILE A 105 -0.68 13.87 20.94
N LYS A 106 -1.80 14.27 20.35
CA LYS A 106 -2.71 15.28 20.91
C LYS A 106 -3.33 14.89 22.27
N GLN A 107 -3.52 13.59 22.51
CA GLN A 107 -4.09 13.10 23.78
C GLN A 107 -3.07 13.10 24.93
N LEU A 108 -1.78 13.26 24.62
CA LEU A 108 -0.73 13.37 25.62
C LEU A 108 -0.72 14.74 26.32
N VAL A 109 -1.36 15.75 25.73
CA VAL A 109 -1.43 17.10 26.31
C VAL A 109 -2.47 17.13 27.43
N GLU A 110 -2.02 17.53 28.62
CA GLU A 110 -2.88 17.75 29.78
C GLU A 110 -3.52 19.13 29.71
N LEU A 111 -4.79 19.19 29.33
CA LEU A 111 -5.54 20.45 29.21
C LEU A 111 -5.84 21.09 30.58
N LYS A 112 -5.94 20.28 31.63
CA LYS A 112 -6.13 20.71 33.04
C LYS A 112 -5.11 19.98 33.90
N PRO A 113 -3.89 20.52 34.06
CA PRO A 113 -2.90 19.91 34.94
C PRO A 113 -3.42 19.84 36.36
N SER A 114 -3.36 18.66 36.96
CA SER A 114 -3.74 18.49 38.38
C SER A 114 -2.74 19.20 39.26
N LYS A 115 -3.19 19.83 40.36
CA LYS A 115 -2.33 20.55 41.33
C LYS A 115 -1.26 19.65 41.95
N THR A 116 -1.35 18.35 41.81
CA THR A 116 -0.42 17.34 42.33
C THR A 116 0.67 16.92 41.33
N SER A 117 0.62 17.32 40.07
CA SER A 117 1.68 17.02 39.10
C SER A 117 2.79 18.05 39.17
N ILE A 118 3.97 17.65 39.63
CA ILE A 118 5.18 18.46 39.67
C ILE A 118 5.97 18.25 38.37
N PRO A 119 6.41 19.31 37.73
CA PRO A 119 6.02 20.70 37.72
C PRO A 119 5.05 21.04 36.57
N PHE A 120 4.32 22.13 36.77
CA PHE A 120 3.33 22.63 35.82
C PHE A 120 3.95 23.06 34.49
N LEU A 121 3.85 22.24 33.49
CA LEU A 121 4.09 22.68 32.11
C LEU A 121 2.78 23.25 31.54
N SER A 122 2.82 24.51 31.10
CA SER A 122 1.68 25.12 30.44
C SER A 122 1.30 24.34 29.17
N VAL A 123 0.01 24.32 28.76
CA VAL A 123 -0.45 23.67 27.54
C VAL A 123 0.36 24.12 26.31
N ASN A 124 0.75 25.39 26.25
CA ASN A 124 1.58 25.89 25.17
C ASN A 124 2.97 25.25 25.15
N HIS A 125 3.59 25.12 26.31
CA HIS A 125 4.91 24.50 26.43
C HIS A 125 4.87 23.00 26.17
N GLN A 126 3.83 22.30 26.65
CA GLN A 126 3.58 20.89 26.29
C GLN A 126 3.45 20.70 24.78
N CYS A 127 2.71 21.57 24.07
CA CYS A 127 2.58 21.54 22.64
C CYS A 127 3.91 21.75 21.91
N GLN A 128 4.74 22.68 22.39
CA GLN A 128 6.09 22.92 21.85
C GLN A 128 6.99 21.68 21.99
N LEU A 129 7.02 21.07 23.17
CA LEU A 129 7.80 19.85 23.41
C LEU A 129 7.34 18.66 22.55
N LEU A 130 6.05 18.55 22.28
CA LEU A 130 5.47 17.49 21.44
C LEU A 130 5.48 17.82 19.93
N GLY A 131 5.96 18.99 19.53
CA GLY A 131 6.01 19.42 18.14
C GLY A 131 4.62 19.58 17.48
N ILE A 132 3.57 19.92 18.25
CA ILE A 132 2.20 20.08 17.76
C ILE A 132 1.70 21.52 17.89
N ASN A 133 0.80 21.89 16.99
CA ASN A 133 0.16 23.20 17.08
C ASN A 133 -0.96 23.19 18.13
N ARG A 134 -0.94 24.15 19.06
CA ARG A 134 -1.94 24.29 20.12
C ARG A 134 -3.37 24.42 19.59
N SER A 135 -3.59 25.14 18.48
CA SER A 135 -4.91 25.27 17.87
C SER A 135 -5.50 23.93 17.42
N GLY A 136 -4.64 22.97 17.08
CA GLY A 136 -5.04 21.61 16.70
C GLY A 136 -5.66 20.79 17.82
N LEU A 137 -5.44 21.17 19.11
CA LEU A 137 -6.07 20.50 20.27
C LEU A 137 -7.57 20.79 20.36
N TYR A 138 -7.95 21.99 20.01
CA TYR A 138 -9.33 22.47 20.10
C TYR A 138 -10.10 22.32 18.79
N TYR A 139 -9.42 21.87 17.73
CA TYR A 139 -10.06 21.66 16.45
C TYR A 139 -11.01 20.46 16.49
N LYS A 140 -12.30 20.73 16.34
CA LYS A 140 -13.34 19.72 16.11
C LYS A 140 -13.63 19.68 14.61
N PRO A 141 -13.40 18.52 13.93
CA PRO A 141 -13.74 18.40 12.52
C PRO A 141 -15.22 18.70 12.30
N ARG A 142 -15.55 19.60 11.40
CA ARG A 142 -16.94 19.78 10.97
C ARG A 142 -17.35 18.58 10.12
N VAL A 143 -18.47 17.98 10.48
CA VAL A 143 -19.05 16.88 9.68
C VAL A 143 -19.52 17.47 8.35
N ASN A 144 -18.88 17.05 7.27
CA ASN A 144 -19.35 17.40 5.93
C ASN A 144 -20.43 16.39 5.51
N HIS A 145 -21.68 16.77 5.63
CA HIS A 145 -22.83 15.92 5.31
C HIS A 145 -22.81 15.43 3.85
N ALA A 146 -22.41 16.26 2.89
CA ALA A 146 -22.29 15.85 1.49
C ALA A 146 -21.24 14.75 1.32
N LYS A 147 -20.08 14.87 2.00
CA LYS A 147 -19.06 13.81 2.04
C LYS A 147 -19.61 12.51 2.63
N GLN A 148 -20.40 12.60 3.72
CA GLN A 148 -20.97 11.41 4.37
C GLN A 148 -22.00 10.72 3.49
N ILE A 149 -22.84 11.47 2.78
CA ILE A 149 -23.82 10.92 1.82
C ILE A 149 -23.10 10.11 0.73
N ILE A 150 -22.02 10.66 0.14
CA ILE A 150 -21.25 9.95 -0.89
C ILE A 150 -20.60 8.69 -0.30
N LYS A 151 -20.02 8.77 0.90
CA LYS A 151 -19.45 7.61 1.59
C LYS A 151 -20.48 6.50 1.82
N ASN A 152 -21.67 6.86 2.31
CA ASN A 152 -22.76 5.88 2.53
C ASN A 152 -23.20 5.22 1.21
N LYS A 153 -23.26 5.98 0.10
CA LYS A 153 -23.56 5.41 -1.21
C LYS A 153 -22.46 4.46 -1.69
N ILE A 154 -21.17 4.80 -1.48
CA ILE A 154 -20.04 3.90 -1.79
C ILE A 154 -20.15 2.62 -0.96
N THR A 155 -20.43 2.72 0.34
CA THR A 155 -20.60 1.55 1.22
C THR A 155 -21.74 0.67 0.72
N LYS A 156 -22.90 1.25 0.37
CA LYS A 156 -24.05 0.51 -0.16
C LYS A 156 -23.74 -0.24 -1.45
N VAL A 157 -23.03 0.38 -2.39
CA VAL A 157 -22.56 -0.32 -3.62
C VAL A 157 -21.63 -1.47 -3.26
N PHE A 158 -20.74 -1.27 -2.28
CA PHE A 158 -19.79 -2.29 -1.88
C PHE A 158 -20.43 -3.46 -1.12
N GLU A 159 -21.47 -3.21 -0.32
CA GLU A 159 -22.27 -4.24 0.34
C GLU A 159 -23.00 -5.13 -0.67
N GLN A 160 -23.51 -4.54 -1.75
CA GLN A 160 -24.19 -5.28 -2.80
C GLN A 160 -23.22 -6.03 -3.73
N ILE A 161 -22.07 -5.42 -4.06
CA ILE A 161 -21.11 -5.94 -5.04
C ILE A 161 -19.68 -5.75 -4.51
N PRO A 162 -19.24 -6.55 -3.53
CA PRO A 162 -17.95 -6.39 -2.85
C PRO A 162 -16.71 -6.64 -3.74
N ILE A 163 -16.92 -7.22 -4.91
CA ILE A 163 -15.86 -7.49 -5.91
C ILE A 163 -15.49 -6.27 -6.77
N TYR A 164 -16.24 -5.15 -6.65
CA TYR A 164 -15.98 -3.97 -7.47
C TYR A 164 -14.76 -3.19 -7.00
N GLY A 165 -13.80 -2.99 -7.90
CA GLY A 165 -12.72 -2.01 -7.76
C GLY A 165 -13.23 -0.57 -7.92
N GLU A 166 -12.37 0.42 -7.64
CA GLU A 166 -12.73 1.85 -7.65
C GLU A 166 -13.41 2.33 -8.94
N LYS A 167 -12.94 1.86 -10.12
CA LYS A 167 -13.49 2.25 -11.41
C LYS A 167 -14.91 1.73 -11.62
N LYS A 168 -15.20 0.48 -11.21
CA LYS A 168 -16.53 -0.10 -11.32
C LYS A 168 -17.50 0.53 -10.30
N VAL A 169 -17.05 0.80 -9.06
CA VAL A 169 -17.84 1.55 -8.06
C VAL A 169 -18.16 2.96 -8.58
N HIS A 170 -17.20 3.65 -9.18
CA HIS A 170 -17.46 4.97 -9.79
C HIS A 170 -18.51 4.89 -10.90
N LYS A 171 -18.43 3.89 -11.79
CA LYS A 171 -19.43 3.70 -12.86
C LYS A 171 -20.82 3.39 -12.31
N GLN A 172 -20.92 2.55 -11.27
CA GLN A 172 -22.19 2.27 -10.61
C GLN A 172 -22.80 3.53 -10.00
N LEU A 173 -21.99 4.34 -9.31
CA LEU A 173 -22.48 5.61 -8.75
C LEU A 173 -22.96 6.59 -9.82
N LEU A 174 -22.33 6.64 -10.99
CA LEU A 174 -22.79 7.46 -12.10
C LEU A 174 -24.13 6.94 -12.68
N GLU A 175 -24.28 5.63 -12.80
CA GLU A 175 -25.54 4.99 -13.22
C GLU A 175 -26.66 5.25 -12.20
N ASP A 176 -26.34 5.25 -10.91
CA ASP A 176 -27.25 5.62 -9.82
C ASP A 176 -27.54 7.15 -9.74
N GLY A 177 -27.10 7.93 -10.72
CA GLY A 177 -27.29 9.39 -10.81
C GLY A 177 -26.41 10.21 -9.86
N VAL A 178 -25.36 9.62 -9.27
CA VAL A 178 -24.46 10.30 -8.35
C VAL A 178 -23.25 10.87 -9.09
N LYS A 179 -23.23 12.18 -9.32
CA LYS A 179 -22.11 12.88 -9.94
C LYS A 179 -20.93 12.99 -8.95
N VAL A 180 -19.90 12.19 -9.16
CA VAL A 180 -18.68 12.16 -8.33
C VAL A 180 -17.46 11.83 -9.19
N SER A 181 -16.28 12.39 -8.87
CA SER A 181 -15.05 12.07 -9.60
C SER A 181 -14.46 10.72 -9.14
N LEU A 182 -13.75 10.03 -10.04
CA LEU A 182 -13.05 8.77 -9.75
C LEU A 182 -12.07 8.93 -8.58
N ASN A 183 -11.30 10.03 -8.54
CA ASN A 183 -10.34 10.30 -7.47
C ASN A 183 -11.04 10.46 -6.10
N THR A 184 -12.24 11.03 -6.07
CA THR A 184 -13.04 11.13 -4.83
C THR A 184 -13.50 9.76 -4.37
N VAL A 185 -13.95 8.90 -5.29
CA VAL A 185 -14.33 7.51 -4.97
C VAL A 185 -13.14 6.72 -4.43
N ALA A 186 -11.98 6.80 -5.09
CA ALA A 186 -10.76 6.12 -4.65
C ALA A 186 -10.35 6.54 -3.23
N ARG A 187 -10.30 7.85 -2.97
CA ARG A 187 -9.98 8.40 -1.65
C ARG A 187 -10.98 7.96 -0.57
N TYR A 188 -12.28 8.03 -0.84
CA TYR A 188 -13.30 7.66 0.16
C TYR A 188 -13.34 6.17 0.44
N ARG A 189 -13.09 5.33 -0.57
CA ARG A 189 -12.90 3.88 -0.35
C ARG A 189 -11.71 3.60 0.56
N GLN A 190 -10.58 4.29 0.35
CA GLN A 190 -9.40 4.16 1.20
C GLN A 190 -9.70 4.63 2.64
N GLU A 191 -10.38 5.78 2.81
CA GLU A 191 -10.79 6.29 4.13
C GLU A 191 -11.75 5.33 4.86
N LEU A 192 -12.57 4.57 4.13
CA LEU A 192 -13.50 3.56 4.65
C LEU A 192 -12.84 2.19 4.85
N GLY A 193 -11.60 1.99 4.39
CA GLY A 193 -10.91 0.70 4.45
C GLY A 193 -11.47 -0.36 3.50
N LEU A 194 -12.31 0.02 2.51
CA LEU A 194 -12.97 -0.88 1.59
C LEU A 194 -12.03 -1.35 0.49
N LYS A 195 -11.74 -2.65 0.44
CA LYS A 195 -10.94 -3.29 -0.61
C LYS A 195 -11.83 -4.30 -1.37
N ALA A 196 -11.66 -4.39 -2.69
CA ALA A 196 -12.34 -5.40 -3.47
C ALA A 196 -11.99 -6.80 -2.96
N VAL A 197 -12.99 -7.63 -2.75
CA VAL A 197 -12.81 -9.02 -2.33
C VAL A 197 -12.34 -9.82 -3.54
N LEU A 198 -11.21 -10.50 -3.42
CA LEU A 198 -10.61 -11.34 -4.45
C LEU A 198 -10.25 -12.69 -3.83
N ALA A 199 -10.65 -13.78 -4.46
CA ALA A 199 -10.29 -15.12 -4.00
C ALA A 199 -8.81 -15.44 -4.29
N VAL A 200 -8.24 -16.31 -3.48
CA VAL A 200 -6.85 -16.80 -3.65
C VAL A 200 -6.82 -17.85 -4.77
N LYS A 201 -5.79 -17.77 -5.64
CA LYS A 201 -5.62 -18.67 -6.79
C LYS A 201 -5.33 -20.10 -6.33
N GLN A 202 -6.10 -21.08 -6.85
CA GLN A 202 -5.82 -22.51 -6.67
C GLN A 202 -5.02 -23.06 -7.88
N VAL A 203 -4.22 -24.11 -7.67
CA VAL A 203 -3.31 -24.71 -8.68
C VAL A 203 -4.07 -25.68 -9.57
N ASN A 204 -3.84 -25.65 -10.90
CA ASN A 204 -4.51 -26.48 -11.91
C ASN A 204 -3.59 -27.58 -12.44
N THR A 205 -4.21 -28.74 -12.78
CA THR A 205 -3.56 -29.88 -13.47
C THR A 205 -4.47 -30.41 -14.58
N THR A 206 -4.00 -30.44 -15.85
CA THR A 206 -4.74 -30.99 -17.01
C THR A 206 -3.82 -31.82 -17.90
N MET A 207 -4.29 -33.02 -18.39
CA MET A 207 -3.57 -33.92 -19.33
C MET A 207 -4.35 -34.11 -20.63
N PRO A 208 -3.73 -34.09 -21.86
CA PRO A 208 -4.42 -34.19 -23.13
C PRO A 208 -4.35 -35.59 -23.80
N ILE A 209 -5.36 -35.94 -24.63
CA ILE A 209 -5.49 -37.19 -25.40
C ILE A 209 -5.24 -36.96 -26.92
N LYS A 210 -4.71 -37.96 -27.65
CA LYS A 210 -3.97 -37.77 -28.93
C LYS A 210 -4.67 -37.98 -30.27
N GLU A 211 -5.93 -38.46 -30.40
CA GLU A 211 -6.38 -39.16 -31.67
C GLU A 211 -7.51 -38.54 -32.51
N HIS A 212 -7.93 -37.29 -32.33
CA HIS A 212 -9.05 -36.74 -33.11
C HIS A 212 -8.63 -35.75 -34.22
N LYS A 213 -9.49 -35.60 -35.28
CA LYS A 213 -9.30 -34.67 -36.39
C LYS A 213 -9.27 -33.23 -35.91
N LYS A 214 -8.18 -32.50 -36.20
CA LYS A 214 -7.96 -31.13 -35.78
C LYS A 214 -8.24 -30.15 -36.91
N TYR A 215 -8.82 -29.01 -36.59
CA TYR A 215 -9.08 -27.92 -37.51
C TYR A 215 -8.03 -26.80 -37.33
N SER A 216 -7.78 -26.03 -38.40
CA SER A 216 -6.84 -24.90 -38.32
C SER A 216 -7.43 -23.72 -37.54
N TYR A 217 -6.58 -23.00 -36.82
CA TYR A 217 -6.96 -21.77 -36.14
C TYR A 217 -7.23 -20.64 -37.15
N LYS A 218 -8.42 -20.08 -37.10
CA LYS A 218 -8.92 -19.09 -38.07
C LYS A 218 -8.94 -17.65 -37.58
N LEU A 219 -8.63 -17.41 -36.29
CA LEU A 219 -8.83 -16.10 -35.66
C LEU A 219 -7.58 -15.21 -35.67
N ARG A 220 -6.45 -15.67 -36.21
CA ARG A 220 -5.22 -14.89 -36.23
C ARG A 220 -5.38 -13.66 -37.14
N GLY A 221 -5.23 -12.45 -36.50
CA GLY A 221 -5.36 -11.18 -37.21
C GLY A 221 -6.79 -10.81 -37.60
N LEU A 222 -7.79 -11.60 -37.17
CA LEU A 222 -9.18 -11.30 -37.45
C LEU A 222 -9.69 -10.16 -36.58
N ASN A 223 -10.21 -9.11 -37.21
CA ASN A 223 -10.89 -8.04 -36.49
C ASN A 223 -12.35 -8.45 -36.22
N ILE A 224 -12.68 -8.57 -34.94
CA ILE A 224 -14.03 -8.95 -34.48
C ILE A 224 -14.93 -7.71 -34.49
N SER A 225 -15.77 -7.57 -35.51
CA SER A 225 -16.50 -6.34 -35.80
C SER A 225 -17.93 -6.31 -35.28
N HIS A 226 -18.57 -7.45 -35.04
CA HIS A 226 -19.99 -7.52 -34.64
C HIS A 226 -20.30 -8.78 -33.83
N ALA A 227 -21.46 -8.76 -33.16
CA ALA A 227 -21.98 -9.92 -32.44
C ALA A 227 -22.26 -11.09 -33.38
N ASN A 228 -22.01 -12.31 -32.94
CA ASN A 228 -22.08 -13.55 -33.68
C ASN A 228 -21.06 -13.69 -34.84
N HIS A 229 -20.02 -12.83 -34.88
CA HIS A 229 -18.89 -13.04 -35.75
C HIS A 229 -18.08 -14.28 -35.28
N VAL A 230 -17.73 -14.32 -33.98
CA VAL A 230 -17.01 -15.46 -33.41
C VAL A 230 -17.63 -15.82 -32.06
N TRP A 231 -17.99 -17.07 -31.89
CA TRP A 231 -18.26 -17.67 -30.60
C TRP A 231 -17.10 -18.56 -30.18
N SER A 232 -16.83 -18.64 -28.88
CA SER A 232 -15.92 -19.65 -28.34
C SER A 232 -16.52 -20.41 -27.19
N THR A 233 -16.03 -21.61 -26.99
CA THR A 233 -16.43 -22.51 -25.92
C THR A 233 -15.22 -23.15 -25.26
N ASP A 234 -15.38 -23.51 -23.98
CA ASP A 234 -14.39 -24.26 -23.21
C ASP A 234 -15.07 -24.92 -22.02
N ILE A 235 -14.39 -25.90 -21.39
CA ILE A 235 -14.84 -26.55 -20.14
C ILE A 235 -13.91 -26.18 -19.01
N THR A 236 -14.49 -25.78 -17.90
CA THR A 236 -13.72 -25.52 -16.69
C THR A 236 -14.12 -26.47 -15.55
N TYR A 237 -13.17 -26.73 -14.64
CA TYR A 237 -13.34 -27.60 -13.48
C TYR A 237 -13.66 -26.76 -12.25
N ILE A 238 -14.61 -27.24 -11.45
CA ILE A 238 -15.00 -26.59 -10.19
C ILE A 238 -15.05 -27.66 -9.10
N LYS A 239 -14.39 -27.40 -7.98
CA LYS A 239 -14.40 -28.27 -6.82
C LYS A 239 -15.59 -27.94 -5.92
N ILE A 240 -16.36 -28.95 -5.54
CA ILE A 240 -17.42 -28.89 -4.54
C ILE A 240 -17.12 -29.88 -3.39
N ALA A 241 -17.89 -29.87 -2.33
CA ALA A 241 -17.67 -30.78 -1.19
C ALA A 241 -17.71 -32.27 -1.61
N GLY A 242 -18.58 -32.64 -2.55
CA GLY A 242 -18.73 -34.01 -3.06
C GLY A 242 -17.77 -34.42 -4.18
N GLY A 243 -16.83 -33.55 -4.62
CA GLY A 243 -15.89 -33.88 -5.69
C GLY A 243 -15.68 -32.78 -6.71
N MET A 244 -15.60 -33.15 -8.00
CA MET A 244 -15.40 -32.20 -9.11
C MET A 244 -16.63 -32.14 -9.99
N VAL A 245 -17.02 -30.95 -10.39
CA VAL A 245 -18.03 -30.70 -11.42
C VAL A 245 -17.41 -29.92 -12.57
N TYR A 246 -18.04 -30.03 -13.74
CA TYR A 246 -17.57 -29.46 -14.99
C TYR A 246 -18.58 -28.43 -15.47
N MET A 247 -18.08 -27.27 -15.83
CA MET A 247 -18.90 -26.21 -16.40
C MET A 247 -18.45 -25.93 -17.83
N ALA A 248 -19.35 -26.07 -18.79
CA ALA A 248 -19.15 -25.63 -20.17
C ALA A 248 -19.92 -24.33 -20.41
N ALA A 249 -19.37 -23.43 -21.21
CA ALA A 249 -20.04 -22.20 -21.61
C ALA A 249 -19.68 -21.77 -23.02
N ILE A 250 -20.55 -20.97 -23.66
CA ILE A 250 -20.32 -20.31 -24.95
C ILE A 250 -20.34 -18.79 -24.72
N ILE A 251 -19.34 -18.13 -25.26
CA ILE A 251 -19.16 -16.67 -25.14
C ILE A 251 -19.03 -16.04 -26.54
N ASP A 252 -19.70 -14.91 -26.75
CA ASP A 252 -19.53 -14.09 -27.95
C ASP A 252 -18.28 -13.22 -27.84
N TRP A 253 -17.40 -13.24 -28.83
CA TRP A 253 -16.13 -12.52 -28.77
C TRP A 253 -16.26 -11.01 -28.93
N HIS A 254 -17.28 -10.52 -29.60
CA HIS A 254 -17.51 -9.10 -29.77
C HIS A 254 -18.01 -8.48 -28.46
N SER A 255 -19.11 -8.98 -27.95
CA SER A 255 -19.82 -8.42 -26.79
C SER A 255 -19.31 -8.93 -25.43
N LYS A 256 -18.55 -10.05 -25.42
CA LYS A 256 -18.18 -10.78 -24.20
C LYS A 256 -19.39 -11.34 -23.43
N ALA A 257 -20.57 -11.40 -24.04
CA ALA A 257 -21.76 -11.98 -23.46
C ALA A 257 -21.66 -13.52 -23.41
N VAL A 258 -22.01 -14.11 -22.28
CA VAL A 258 -22.17 -15.56 -22.13
C VAL A 258 -23.55 -15.94 -22.65
N LEU A 259 -23.57 -16.67 -23.75
CA LEU A 259 -24.80 -17.00 -24.48
C LEU A 259 -25.48 -18.24 -23.94
N SER A 260 -24.70 -19.21 -23.48
CA SER A 260 -25.21 -20.46 -22.89
C SER A 260 -24.16 -21.03 -21.94
N HIS A 261 -24.61 -21.78 -20.94
CA HIS A 261 -23.76 -22.53 -20.02
C HIS A 261 -24.50 -23.72 -19.43
N ARG A 262 -23.76 -24.70 -18.95
CA ARG A 262 -24.25 -25.84 -18.16
C ARG A 262 -23.22 -26.36 -17.21
N ILE A 263 -23.69 -26.91 -16.09
CA ILE A 263 -22.87 -27.63 -15.12
C ILE A 263 -23.27 -29.10 -15.13
N SER A 264 -22.29 -30.00 -15.07
CA SER A 264 -22.47 -31.44 -15.05
C SER A 264 -21.47 -32.10 -14.09
N ASN A 265 -21.83 -33.26 -13.56
CA ASN A 265 -20.91 -34.13 -12.82
C ASN A 265 -20.03 -34.98 -13.77
N THR A 266 -20.33 -35.01 -15.07
CA THR A 266 -19.55 -35.71 -16.10
C THR A 266 -19.02 -34.74 -17.15
N MET A 267 -17.81 -35.00 -17.64
CA MET A 267 -17.18 -34.24 -18.72
C MET A 267 -17.29 -35.04 -20.03
N ASP A 268 -18.49 -35.11 -20.60
CA ASP A 268 -18.79 -35.87 -21.79
C ASP A 268 -19.17 -34.96 -22.98
N THR A 269 -19.37 -35.59 -24.16
CA THR A 269 -19.80 -34.88 -25.37
C THR A 269 -21.25 -34.34 -25.23
N GLN A 270 -22.07 -34.95 -24.39
CA GLN A 270 -23.44 -34.50 -24.17
C GLN A 270 -23.50 -33.12 -23.49
N LEU A 271 -22.58 -32.84 -22.56
CA LEU A 271 -22.44 -31.53 -21.93
C LEU A 271 -22.23 -30.43 -22.97
N VAL A 272 -21.24 -30.58 -23.87
CA VAL A 272 -20.91 -29.56 -24.87
C VAL A 272 -21.98 -29.42 -25.96
N ILE A 273 -22.63 -30.51 -26.37
CA ILE A 273 -23.74 -30.51 -27.33
C ILE A 273 -24.97 -29.79 -26.75
N SER A 274 -25.29 -30.03 -25.47
CA SER A 274 -26.42 -29.35 -24.84
C SER A 274 -26.23 -27.85 -24.76
N VAL A 275 -25.02 -27.39 -24.35
CA VAL A 275 -24.66 -25.97 -24.32
C VAL A 275 -24.72 -25.34 -25.73
N LEU A 276 -24.23 -26.05 -26.75
CA LEU A 276 -24.28 -25.59 -28.12
C LEU A 276 -25.73 -25.46 -28.63
N ASN A 277 -26.57 -26.47 -28.43
CA ASN A 277 -27.95 -26.43 -28.85
C ASN A 277 -28.76 -25.32 -28.12
N ASP A 278 -28.54 -25.13 -26.84
CA ASP A 278 -29.18 -24.06 -26.09
C ASP A 278 -28.81 -22.66 -26.63
N ALA A 279 -27.55 -22.45 -27.01
CA ALA A 279 -27.12 -21.20 -27.62
C ALA A 279 -27.73 -21.00 -29.01
N LEU A 280 -27.68 -22.03 -29.87
CA LEU A 280 -28.22 -21.99 -31.24
C LEU A 280 -29.76 -21.82 -31.27
N ALA A 281 -30.46 -22.27 -30.25
CA ALA A 281 -31.93 -22.09 -30.14
C ALA A 281 -32.31 -20.65 -29.78
N LYS A 282 -31.45 -19.95 -29.02
CA LYS A 282 -31.76 -18.63 -28.49
C LYS A 282 -31.18 -17.45 -29.30
N TYR A 283 -30.09 -17.70 -30.03
CA TYR A 283 -29.32 -16.65 -30.69
C TYR A 283 -29.05 -16.98 -32.16
N PRO A 284 -28.86 -15.97 -33.03
CA PRO A 284 -28.42 -16.20 -34.41
C PRO A 284 -27.09 -16.95 -34.47
N HIS A 285 -26.91 -17.82 -35.42
CA HIS A 285 -25.73 -18.64 -35.55
C HIS A 285 -24.46 -17.81 -35.78
N PRO A 286 -23.32 -18.23 -35.21
CA PRO A 286 -22.05 -17.53 -35.44
C PRO A 286 -21.47 -17.87 -36.81
N GLU A 287 -20.63 -16.98 -37.35
CA GLU A 287 -19.85 -17.27 -38.56
C GLU A 287 -18.71 -18.24 -38.27
N ILE A 288 -18.05 -18.09 -37.14
CA ILE A 288 -16.92 -18.93 -36.68
C ILE A 288 -17.18 -19.42 -35.26
N PHE A 289 -16.94 -20.71 -35.04
CA PHE A 289 -17.00 -21.33 -33.71
C PHE A 289 -15.61 -21.83 -33.31
N ASN A 290 -15.04 -21.28 -32.26
CA ASN A 290 -13.70 -21.60 -31.79
C ASN A 290 -13.72 -22.47 -30.51
N THR A 291 -12.90 -23.54 -30.52
CA THR A 291 -12.80 -24.48 -29.40
C THR A 291 -11.34 -24.82 -29.15
N ASP A 292 -11.07 -25.46 -27.99
CA ASP A 292 -9.81 -26.18 -27.80
C ASP A 292 -9.80 -27.51 -28.62
N GLN A 293 -8.73 -28.30 -28.46
CA GLN A 293 -8.57 -29.61 -29.10
C GLN A 293 -9.05 -30.77 -28.20
N GLY A 294 -9.93 -30.52 -27.25
CA GLY A 294 -10.50 -31.53 -26.35
C GLY A 294 -11.31 -32.60 -27.11
N SER A 295 -11.34 -33.82 -26.59
CA SER A 295 -12.04 -34.95 -27.19
C SER A 295 -13.54 -34.67 -27.40
N GLN A 296 -14.16 -33.91 -26.50
CA GLN A 296 -15.55 -33.50 -26.54
C GLN A 296 -15.85 -32.64 -27.80
N TYR A 297 -14.98 -31.66 -28.07
CA TYR A 297 -15.12 -30.70 -29.17
C TYR A 297 -14.67 -31.28 -30.53
N THR A 298 -13.76 -32.23 -30.50
CA THR A 298 -13.31 -32.94 -31.75
C THR A 298 -14.17 -34.12 -32.10
N SER A 299 -15.18 -34.44 -31.28
CA SER A 299 -16.15 -35.54 -31.57
C SER A 299 -16.89 -35.29 -32.88
N GLU A 300 -17.22 -36.37 -33.57
CA GLU A 300 -17.95 -36.30 -34.84
C GLU A 300 -19.31 -35.63 -34.67
N VAL A 301 -20.03 -35.94 -33.59
CA VAL A 301 -21.34 -35.34 -33.28
C VAL A 301 -21.26 -33.83 -33.19
N HIS A 302 -20.29 -33.30 -32.46
CA HIS A 302 -20.10 -31.85 -32.26
C HIS A 302 -19.69 -31.17 -33.60
N THR A 303 -18.68 -31.71 -34.29
CA THR A 303 -18.16 -31.10 -35.52
C THR A 303 -19.17 -31.19 -36.66
N GLN A 304 -19.92 -32.28 -36.76
CA GLN A 304 -20.97 -32.44 -37.78
C GLN A 304 -22.15 -31.50 -37.56
N ARG A 305 -22.53 -31.26 -36.28
CA ARG A 305 -23.58 -30.28 -35.92
C ARG A 305 -23.23 -28.87 -36.43
N LEU A 306 -21.99 -28.43 -36.24
CA LEU A 306 -21.52 -27.11 -36.72
C LEU A 306 -21.49 -27.04 -38.25
N LYS A 307 -20.99 -28.08 -38.91
CA LYS A 307 -20.93 -28.17 -40.39
C LYS A 307 -22.31 -28.13 -41.03
N ASN A 308 -23.29 -28.87 -40.48
CA ASN A 308 -24.66 -28.88 -40.99
C ASN A 308 -25.34 -27.51 -40.93
N LEU A 309 -24.86 -26.61 -40.08
CA LEU A 309 -25.32 -25.24 -39.95
C LEU A 309 -24.45 -24.22 -40.72
N GLY A 310 -23.46 -24.69 -41.49
CA GLY A 310 -22.55 -23.82 -42.25
C GLY A 310 -21.56 -23.01 -41.39
N ILE A 311 -21.40 -23.39 -40.12
CA ILE A 311 -20.53 -22.67 -39.19
C ILE A 311 -19.07 -23.08 -39.40
N THR A 312 -18.20 -22.12 -39.59
CA THR A 312 -16.75 -22.35 -39.72
C THR A 312 -16.13 -22.78 -38.38
N ILE A 313 -15.50 -23.98 -38.39
CA ILE A 313 -14.82 -24.50 -37.19
C ILE A 313 -13.39 -23.96 -37.12
N SER A 314 -13.03 -23.39 -35.98
CA SER A 314 -11.68 -22.98 -35.61
C SER A 314 -11.24 -23.72 -34.34
N MET A 315 -9.98 -24.16 -34.28
CA MET A 315 -9.43 -24.81 -33.09
C MET A 315 -8.11 -24.19 -32.70
N ASP A 316 -7.92 -24.02 -31.39
CA ASP A 316 -6.71 -23.45 -30.80
C ASP A 316 -5.46 -24.26 -31.18
N GLY A 317 -4.34 -23.59 -31.34
CA GLY A 317 -3.05 -24.25 -31.52
C GLY A 317 -2.62 -24.96 -30.23
N LYS A 318 -1.97 -26.11 -30.34
CA LYS A 318 -1.46 -26.87 -29.20
C LYS A 318 -0.54 -25.98 -28.33
N GLY A 319 -0.88 -25.82 -27.05
CA GLY A 319 -0.11 -25.04 -26.10
C GLY A 319 -0.21 -23.51 -26.24
N ARG A 320 -1.19 -23.00 -27.00
CA ARG A 320 -1.43 -21.56 -27.18
C ARG A 320 -2.66 -21.11 -26.40
N ALA A 321 -2.45 -20.85 -25.11
CA ALA A 321 -3.52 -20.35 -24.22
C ALA A 321 -4.13 -19.01 -24.67
N THR A 322 -3.45 -18.23 -25.51
CA THR A 322 -3.98 -16.97 -26.04
C THR A 322 -5.02 -17.11 -27.12
N ASP A 323 -5.11 -18.29 -27.74
CA ASP A 323 -6.01 -18.54 -28.87
C ASP A 323 -7.50 -18.63 -28.46
N ASN A 324 -7.77 -18.82 -27.12
CA ASN A 324 -9.13 -18.77 -26.54
C ASN A 324 -9.25 -17.81 -25.38
N ILE A 325 -8.49 -16.73 -25.42
CA ILE A 325 -8.37 -15.75 -24.32
C ILE A 325 -9.71 -15.17 -23.84
N CYS A 326 -10.74 -15.14 -24.70
CA CYS A 326 -12.04 -14.58 -24.38
C CYS A 326 -12.72 -15.36 -23.25
N ILE A 327 -12.84 -16.69 -23.44
CA ILE A 327 -13.50 -17.53 -22.44
C ILE A 327 -12.61 -17.79 -21.23
N GLU A 328 -11.28 -17.85 -21.40
CA GLU A 328 -10.37 -17.98 -20.26
C GLU A 328 -10.47 -16.79 -19.31
N ARG A 329 -10.61 -15.57 -19.82
CA ARG A 329 -10.85 -14.37 -19.01
C ARG A 329 -12.21 -14.40 -18.32
N PHE A 330 -13.23 -14.96 -18.97
CA PHE A 330 -14.52 -15.19 -18.32
C PHE A 330 -14.38 -16.18 -17.17
N TRP A 331 -13.72 -17.33 -17.37
CA TRP A 331 -13.46 -18.30 -16.30
C TRP A 331 -12.75 -17.66 -15.10
N ARG A 332 -11.74 -16.86 -15.39
CA ARG A 332 -11.06 -16.13 -14.32
C ARG A 332 -12.02 -15.22 -13.55
N SER A 333 -12.89 -14.50 -14.25
CA SER A 333 -13.86 -13.61 -13.60
C SER A 333 -14.85 -14.42 -12.77
N ALA A 334 -15.46 -15.46 -13.32
CA ALA A 334 -16.44 -16.30 -12.62
C ALA A 334 -15.84 -16.97 -11.38
N LYS A 335 -14.62 -17.52 -11.51
CA LYS A 335 -13.94 -18.18 -10.39
C LYS A 335 -13.55 -17.20 -9.27
N VAL A 336 -12.94 -16.06 -9.61
CA VAL A 336 -12.41 -15.11 -8.63
C VAL A 336 -13.52 -14.23 -8.02
N GLU A 337 -14.52 -13.88 -8.81
CA GLU A 337 -15.58 -12.97 -8.38
C GLU A 337 -16.73 -13.67 -7.67
N ARG A 338 -16.90 -15.01 -7.85
CA ARG A 338 -18.03 -15.75 -7.29
C ARG A 338 -17.65 -17.14 -6.77
N ILE A 339 -17.18 -18.04 -7.64
CA ILE A 339 -17.04 -19.46 -7.31
C ILE A 339 -16.09 -19.71 -6.13
N TYR A 340 -14.93 -19.07 -6.11
CA TYR A 340 -13.93 -19.25 -5.02
C TYR A 340 -14.26 -18.47 -3.74
N LEU A 341 -15.32 -17.67 -3.75
CA LEU A 341 -15.79 -16.94 -2.58
C LEU A 341 -16.86 -17.73 -1.80
N ASN A 342 -17.38 -18.80 -2.39
CA ASN A 342 -18.44 -19.62 -1.82
C ASN A 342 -18.01 -21.08 -1.69
N GLU A 343 -18.64 -21.80 -0.77
CA GLU A 343 -18.50 -23.25 -0.61
C GLU A 343 -19.82 -23.92 -1.04
N TYR A 344 -19.73 -24.93 -1.91
CA TYR A 344 -20.89 -25.62 -2.47
C TYR A 344 -20.94 -27.05 -1.94
N GLN A 345 -22.08 -27.46 -1.42
CA GLN A 345 -22.32 -28.84 -0.95
C GLN A 345 -22.83 -29.72 -2.07
N THR A 346 -23.69 -29.21 -2.93
CA THR A 346 -24.34 -29.95 -3.99
C THR A 346 -24.13 -29.31 -5.39
N ILE A 347 -24.38 -30.09 -6.43
CA ILE A 347 -24.37 -29.60 -7.81
C ILE A 347 -25.48 -28.56 -8.05
N ASN A 348 -26.59 -28.68 -7.33
CA ASN A 348 -27.70 -27.73 -7.44
C ASN A 348 -27.34 -26.36 -6.86
N ASP A 349 -26.62 -26.34 -5.74
CA ASP A 349 -26.17 -25.08 -5.10
C ASP A 349 -25.28 -24.29 -6.06
N ILE A 350 -24.29 -24.95 -6.67
CA ILE A 350 -23.40 -24.28 -7.61
C ILE A 350 -24.10 -23.91 -8.92
N THR A 351 -25.07 -24.73 -9.38
CA THR A 351 -25.82 -24.40 -10.60
C THR A 351 -26.62 -23.12 -10.40
N THR A 352 -27.40 -23.04 -9.34
CA THR A 352 -28.18 -21.84 -9.01
C THR A 352 -27.31 -20.60 -8.86
N ASP A 353 -26.18 -20.74 -8.14
CA ASP A 353 -25.26 -19.61 -7.89
C ASP A 353 -24.55 -19.13 -9.17
N VAL A 354 -24.21 -20.04 -10.07
CA VAL A 354 -23.60 -19.71 -11.37
C VAL A 354 -24.65 -19.09 -12.32
N ASP A 355 -25.90 -19.57 -12.32
CA ASP A 355 -27.00 -18.95 -13.08
C ASP A 355 -27.17 -17.48 -12.67
N ASP A 356 -27.23 -17.20 -11.39
CA ASP A 356 -27.29 -15.83 -10.85
C ASP A 356 -26.05 -14.99 -11.21
N TYR A 357 -24.87 -15.60 -11.17
CA TYR A 357 -23.64 -14.90 -11.56
C TYR A 357 -23.61 -14.56 -13.05
N ILE A 358 -24.06 -15.45 -13.94
CA ILE A 358 -24.10 -15.20 -15.38
C ILE A 358 -25.12 -14.13 -15.73
N GLU A 359 -26.28 -14.13 -15.06
CA GLU A 359 -27.26 -13.06 -15.19
C GLU A 359 -26.65 -11.70 -14.77
N PHE A 360 -25.96 -11.67 -13.62
CA PHE A 360 -25.20 -10.49 -13.17
C PHE A 360 -24.11 -10.10 -14.17
N TYR A 361 -23.32 -11.07 -14.67
CA TYR A 361 -22.23 -10.83 -15.59
C TYR A 361 -22.71 -10.21 -16.91
N ASN A 362 -23.79 -10.71 -17.46
CA ASN A 362 -24.33 -10.27 -18.74
C ASN A 362 -25.06 -8.92 -18.64
N HIS A 363 -25.84 -8.70 -17.60
CA HIS A 363 -26.82 -7.59 -17.54
C HIS A 363 -26.45 -6.49 -16.55
N ARG A 364 -25.54 -6.73 -15.62
CA ARG A 364 -25.23 -5.78 -14.55
C ARG A 364 -23.74 -5.46 -14.40
N ARG A 365 -22.86 -6.41 -14.74
CA ARG A 365 -21.43 -6.26 -14.56
C ARG A 365 -20.82 -5.35 -15.62
N PHE A 366 -20.14 -4.28 -15.20
CA PHE A 366 -19.35 -3.44 -16.11
C PHE A 366 -18.12 -4.17 -16.63
N HIS A 367 -17.90 -4.13 -17.95
CA HIS A 367 -16.76 -4.78 -18.58
C HIS A 367 -15.75 -3.73 -19.10
N GLN A 368 -14.53 -3.73 -18.56
CA GLN A 368 -13.52 -2.71 -18.86
C GLN A 368 -13.16 -2.64 -20.36
N THR A 369 -13.03 -3.77 -21.05
CA THR A 369 -12.68 -3.80 -22.48
C THR A 369 -13.84 -3.40 -23.40
N LEU A 370 -15.02 -3.19 -22.85
CA LEU A 370 -16.22 -2.69 -23.53
C LEU A 370 -16.53 -1.25 -23.09
N ASP A 371 -15.50 -0.48 -22.72
CA ASP A 371 -15.66 0.89 -22.20
C ASP A 371 -16.66 0.99 -21.04
N TYR A 372 -16.64 -0.04 -20.18
CA TYR A 372 -17.55 -0.19 -19.04
C TYR A 372 -19.02 -0.33 -19.43
N LYS A 373 -19.33 -0.76 -20.64
CA LYS A 373 -20.66 -1.26 -21.00
C LYS A 373 -20.88 -2.67 -20.46
N LYS A 374 -22.14 -3.07 -20.37
CA LYS A 374 -22.54 -4.42 -19.98
C LYS A 374 -22.50 -5.35 -21.22
N PRO A 375 -22.06 -6.59 -21.07
CA PRO A 375 -21.92 -7.52 -22.21
C PRO A 375 -23.17 -7.65 -23.06
N MET A 376 -24.34 -7.84 -22.45
CA MET A 376 -25.59 -8.05 -23.19
C MET A 376 -26.10 -6.77 -23.87
N ASP A 377 -25.85 -5.59 -23.31
CA ASP A 377 -26.18 -4.32 -23.96
C ASP A 377 -25.40 -4.17 -25.27
N VAL A 378 -24.07 -4.46 -25.24
CA VAL A 378 -23.23 -4.45 -26.45
C VAL A 378 -23.68 -5.46 -27.47
N TYR A 379 -24.08 -6.67 -27.02
CA TYR A 379 -24.63 -7.71 -27.91
C TYR A 379 -25.88 -7.21 -28.65
N GLN A 380 -26.87 -6.69 -27.91
CA GLN A 380 -28.14 -6.21 -28.45
C GLN A 380 -27.95 -4.98 -29.36
N GLU A 381 -27.07 -4.03 -29.00
CA GLU A 381 -26.72 -2.88 -29.84
C GLU A 381 -26.17 -3.36 -31.20
N SER A 382 -25.25 -4.33 -31.19
CA SER A 382 -24.67 -4.87 -32.40
C SER A 382 -25.69 -5.61 -33.30
N ILE A 383 -26.59 -6.37 -32.72
CA ILE A 383 -27.67 -7.06 -33.48
C ILE A 383 -28.59 -6.04 -34.14
N LYS A 384 -29.02 -5.00 -33.44
CA LYS A 384 -29.85 -3.90 -33.97
C LYS A 384 -29.18 -3.18 -35.15
N LEU A 385 -27.90 -2.86 -35.01
CA LEU A 385 -27.11 -2.23 -36.08
C LEU A 385 -27.00 -3.09 -37.35
N ASN A 386 -26.78 -4.40 -37.18
CA ASN A 386 -26.72 -5.32 -38.28
C ASN A 386 -28.05 -5.50 -38.99
N GLN A 387 -29.17 -5.54 -38.25
CA GLN A 387 -30.51 -5.58 -38.82
C GLN A 387 -30.84 -4.32 -39.64
N ASN A 388 -30.46 -3.15 -39.16
CA ASN A 388 -30.65 -1.88 -39.87
C ASN A 388 -29.82 -1.79 -41.14
N LYS A 389 -28.58 -2.28 -41.12
CA LYS A 389 -27.73 -2.36 -42.33
C LYS A 389 -28.34 -3.28 -43.39
N LYS A 390 -28.90 -4.43 -43.01
CA LYS A 390 -29.58 -5.38 -43.94
C LYS A 390 -30.87 -4.84 -44.50
N LYS A 391 -31.56 -3.87 -43.83
CA LYS A 391 -32.76 -3.22 -44.36
C LYS A 391 -32.44 -2.07 -45.30
N ALA A 392 -31.22 -1.52 -45.21
CA ALA A 392 -30.75 -0.38 -46.02
C ALA A 392 -29.97 -0.81 -47.30
N SER A 393 -29.62 -2.08 -47.42
CA SER A 393 -29.07 -2.71 -48.61
C SER A 393 -30.13 -3.48 -49.37
#